data_5c6e5b29bf12993afddb64e4b3387ec3
#
_entry.id   5c6e5b29bf12993afddb64e4b3387ec3
#
_cell.length_a   1.000
_cell.length_b   1.000
_cell.length_c   1.000
_cell.angle_alpha   90.00
_cell.angle_beta   90.00
_cell.angle_gamma   90.00
#
_symmetry.space_group_name_H-M   'P 1'
#
loop_
_entity.id
_entity.type
_entity.pdbx_description
1 polymer ?
#
loop_
_entity_poly.entity_id
_entity_poly.type
_entity_poly.pdbx_seq_one_letter_code
_entity_poly.pdbx_strand_id
1 'polypeptide(L)'
;MSGFNLKFTVVTNNYAALSILMQNPAIRLIAVGGTVDPLERSTYGNVCEREFAAYRPDLAFLSINAVNYQDGYTDFRLDEIGVIQTLARNARRVVAVMDSSKLGQCSKRVVLLPEQVDLLLMDDHVSPEVREQYRSKGIEIQ
;
A
#
# COMPACT_ATOMS: atom_id res chain seq x y z
N MET A 1 26.36 -1.53 -9.97
CA MET A 1 25.32 -1.28 -10.88
C MET A 1 25.55 0.01 -11.59
N SER A 2 25.65 -0.12 -12.71
CA SER A 2 26.09 0.99 -13.31
C SER A 2 25.14 1.75 -14.09
N GLY A 3 24.11 1.30 -14.50
CA GLY A 3 23.43 1.92 -15.58
C GLY A 3 22.29 2.83 -15.24
N PHE A 4 21.78 2.78 -14.02
CA PHE A 4 20.58 3.53 -13.70
C PHE A 4 20.85 4.56 -12.63
N ASN A 5 20.77 5.82 -13.02
CA ASN A 5 20.69 6.93 -12.09
C ASN A 5 19.21 7.29 -11.87
N LEU A 6 18.44 6.32 -11.39
CA LEU A 6 17.06 6.61 -11.05
C LEU A 6 17.04 7.43 -9.78
N LYS A 7 16.74 8.72 -9.94
CA LYS A 7 16.52 9.62 -8.82
C LYS A 7 15.01 9.70 -8.59
N PHE A 8 14.59 9.19 -7.47
CA PHE A 8 13.20 9.34 -7.07
C PHE A 8 13.11 9.62 -5.57
N THR A 9 11.98 10.13 -5.17
CA THR A 9 11.68 10.45 -3.79
C THR A 9 10.72 9.42 -3.24
N VAL A 10 11.02 8.91 -2.06
CA VAL A 10 10.13 8.01 -1.32
C VAL A 10 9.67 8.73 -0.06
N VAL A 11 8.37 8.80 0.12
CA VAL A 11 7.73 9.33 1.33
C VAL A 11 7.13 8.13 2.04
N THR A 12 7.55 7.86 3.26
CA THR A 12 7.13 6.65 3.96
C THR A 12 6.97 6.86 5.46
N ASN A 13 6.00 6.15 6.02
CA ASN A 13 5.82 6.02 7.46
C ASN A 13 6.30 4.65 7.97
N ASN A 14 6.87 3.82 7.09
CA ASN A 14 7.36 2.49 7.44
C ASN A 14 8.85 2.55 7.74
N TYR A 15 9.21 2.42 9.00
CA TYR A 15 10.59 2.60 9.43
C TYR A 15 11.47 1.38 9.13
N ALA A 16 10.89 0.20 8.98
CA ALA A 16 11.64 -0.96 8.51
C ALA A 16 12.08 -0.75 7.05
N ALA A 17 11.18 -0.27 6.22
CA ALA A 17 11.50 0.08 4.84
C ALA A 17 12.53 1.20 4.77
N LEU A 18 12.39 2.21 5.62
CA LEU A 18 13.32 3.35 5.68
C LEU A 18 14.74 2.89 5.93
N SER A 19 14.94 1.95 6.87
CA SER A 19 16.25 1.41 7.18
C SER A 19 16.92 0.77 5.98
N ILE A 20 16.15 0.08 5.16
CA ILE A 20 16.66 -0.58 3.95
C ILE A 20 16.97 0.46 2.86
N LEU A 21 16.04 1.39 2.65
CA LEU A 21 16.16 2.38 1.59
C LEU A 21 17.30 3.38 1.85
N MET A 22 17.64 3.61 3.11
CA MET A 22 18.76 4.49 3.48
C MET A 22 20.10 4.00 2.93
N GLN A 23 20.18 2.74 2.55
CA GLN A 23 21.42 2.19 1.98
C GLN A 23 21.65 2.65 0.54
N ASN A 24 20.65 3.24 -0.09
CA ASN A 24 20.78 3.74 -1.47
C ASN A 24 20.77 5.28 -1.46
N PRO A 25 21.94 5.93 -1.64
CA PRO A 25 22.01 7.39 -1.58
C PRO A 25 21.36 8.10 -2.78
N ALA A 26 20.98 7.35 -3.82
CA ALA A 26 20.26 7.92 -4.95
C ALA A 26 18.79 8.20 -4.66
N ILE A 27 18.24 7.60 -3.60
CA ILE A 27 16.85 7.80 -3.20
C ILE A 27 16.77 8.93 -2.19
N ARG A 28 15.93 9.92 -2.48
CA ARG A 28 15.58 10.95 -1.50
C ARG A 28 14.49 10.38 -0.60
N LEU A 29 14.77 10.29 0.69
CA LEU A 29 13.85 9.72 1.66
C LEU A 29 13.23 10.80 2.53
N ILE A 30 11.92 10.71 2.70
CA ILE A 30 11.17 11.56 3.61
C ILE A 30 10.44 10.64 4.58
N ALA A 31 10.80 10.72 5.86
CA ALA A 31 10.14 9.96 6.91
C ALA A 31 8.97 10.77 7.45
N VAL A 32 7.80 10.15 7.52
CA VAL A 32 6.59 10.79 8.01
C VAL A 32 6.41 10.46 9.49
N GLY A 33 6.22 11.48 10.30
CA GLY A 33 6.01 11.33 11.73
C GLY A 33 4.61 10.92 12.10
N GLY A 34 4.37 10.87 13.40
CA GLY A 34 3.08 10.50 13.98
C GLY A 34 3.26 9.65 15.23
N THR A 35 2.19 8.96 15.62
CA THR A 35 2.24 8.01 16.72
C THR A 35 2.89 6.72 16.25
N VAL A 36 3.81 6.18 17.03
CA VAL A 36 4.58 5.00 16.63
C VAL A 36 3.83 3.72 17.00
N ASP A 37 3.72 2.82 16.02
CA ASP A 37 3.28 1.45 16.23
C ASP A 37 4.55 0.56 16.26
N PRO A 38 4.95 0.05 17.44
CA PRO A 38 6.19 -0.71 17.52
C PRO A 38 6.14 -2.08 16.88
N LEU A 39 4.95 -2.67 16.73
CA LEU A 39 4.79 -3.96 16.08
C LEU A 39 4.92 -3.83 14.56
N GLU A 40 4.25 -2.83 14.00
CA GLU A 40 4.29 -2.58 12.56
C GLU A 40 5.53 -1.79 12.15
N ARG A 41 6.25 -1.21 13.11
CA ARG A 41 7.40 -0.32 12.87
C ARG A 41 7.03 0.82 11.93
N SER A 42 5.90 1.44 12.24
CA SER A 42 5.36 2.52 11.41
C SER A 42 4.77 3.61 12.30
N THR A 43 4.40 4.70 11.66
CA THR A 43 3.64 5.75 12.32
C THR A 43 2.22 5.80 11.79
N TYR A 44 1.32 6.34 12.60
CA TYR A 44 -0.09 6.50 12.25
C TYR A 44 -0.66 7.72 12.95
N GLY A 45 -1.94 7.99 12.72
CA GLY A 45 -2.69 9.04 13.41
C GLY A 45 -2.80 10.32 12.60
N ASN A 46 -3.41 11.31 13.20
CA ASN A 46 -3.74 12.56 12.51
C ASN A 46 -2.52 13.31 12.00
N VAL A 47 -1.43 13.30 12.73
CA VAL A 47 -0.19 13.96 12.30
C VAL A 47 0.35 13.27 11.04
N CYS A 48 0.40 11.94 11.06
CA CYS A 48 0.85 11.14 9.93
C CYS A 48 -0.02 11.41 8.70
N GLU A 49 -1.33 11.37 8.87
CA GLU A 49 -2.28 11.60 7.78
C GLU A 49 -2.13 12.99 7.19
N ARG A 50 -1.96 14.01 8.02
CA ARG A 50 -1.77 15.38 7.55
C ARG A 50 -0.47 15.56 6.76
N GLU A 51 0.60 14.93 7.22
CA GLU A 51 1.87 14.99 6.50
C GLU A 51 1.75 14.33 5.13
N PHE A 52 1.16 13.14 5.06
CA PHE A 52 0.93 12.48 3.77
C PHE A 52 0.01 13.30 2.87
N ALA A 53 -1.00 13.95 3.43
CA ALA A 53 -1.95 14.73 2.65
C ALA A 53 -1.32 15.92 1.92
N ALA A 54 -0.13 16.35 2.33
CA ALA A 54 0.61 17.41 1.67
C ALA A 54 1.24 16.97 0.36
N TYR A 55 1.34 15.67 0.10
CA TYR A 55 2.00 15.12 -1.07
C TYR A 55 1.00 14.62 -2.11
N ARG A 56 1.40 14.64 -3.36
CA ARG A 56 0.67 14.07 -4.48
C ARG A 56 1.59 13.08 -5.19
N PRO A 57 1.75 11.88 -4.64
CA PRO A 57 2.70 10.93 -5.21
C PRO A 57 2.21 10.39 -6.55
N ASP A 58 3.15 10.04 -7.40
CA ASP A 58 2.85 9.37 -8.66
C ASP A 58 2.33 7.96 -8.41
N LEU A 59 2.82 7.32 -7.36
CA LEU A 59 2.51 5.92 -7.08
C LEU A 59 2.48 5.71 -5.56
N ALA A 60 1.42 5.09 -5.08
CA ALA A 60 1.34 4.62 -3.70
C ALA A 60 1.36 3.10 -3.67
N PHE A 61 2.27 2.53 -2.87
CA PHE A 61 2.28 1.11 -2.56
C PHE A 61 1.67 0.91 -1.18
N LEU A 62 0.58 0.16 -1.12
CA LEU A 62 -0.17 -0.04 0.11
C LEU A 62 -0.20 -1.53 0.46
N SER A 63 0.36 -1.88 1.63
CA SER A 63 0.20 -3.21 2.18
C SER A 63 -1.18 -3.29 2.82
N ILE A 64 -2.03 -4.18 2.33
CA ILE A 64 -3.40 -4.34 2.80
C ILE A 64 -3.61 -5.81 3.15
N ASN A 65 -4.41 -6.09 4.18
CA ASN A 65 -4.47 -7.42 4.78
C ASN A 65 -5.29 -8.43 3.98
N ALA A 66 -6.37 -8.03 3.32
CA ALA A 66 -7.25 -8.97 2.63
C ALA A 66 -8.05 -8.31 1.52
N VAL A 67 -8.53 -9.12 0.59
CA VAL A 67 -9.39 -8.65 -0.49
C VAL A 67 -10.37 -9.75 -0.90
N ASN A 68 -11.61 -9.35 -1.18
CA ASN A 68 -12.59 -10.24 -1.83
C ASN A 68 -13.52 -9.43 -2.74
N TYR A 69 -14.35 -10.13 -3.53
CA TYR A 69 -15.24 -9.48 -4.51
C TYR A 69 -16.30 -8.59 -3.88
N GLN A 70 -16.80 -8.99 -2.71
CA GLN A 70 -17.98 -8.36 -2.13
C GLN A 70 -17.61 -7.13 -1.32
N ASP A 71 -16.59 -7.26 -0.50
CA ASP A 71 -16.21 -6.22 0.45
C ASP A 71 -15.12 -5.29 -0.06
N GLY A 72 -14.37 -5.73 -1.09
CA GLY A 72 -13.19 -5.02 -1.55
C GLY A 72 -11.99 -5.29 -0.66
N TYR A 73 -11.24 -4.25 -0.36
CA TYR A 73 -10.01 -4.35 0.45
C TYR A 73 -10.33 -4.11 1.91
N THR A 74 -9.87 -5.02 2.77
CA THR A 74 -10.14 -4.94 4.21
C THR A 74 -8.85 -5.10 5.01
N ASP A 75 -8.85 -4.57 6.23
CA ASP A 75 -7.70 -4.64 7.11
C ASP A 75 -8.16 -4.73 8.57
N PHE A 76 -7.32 -5.32 9.41
CA PHE A 76 -7.58 -5.40 10.85
C PHE A 76 -6.83 -4.32 11.64
N ARG A 77 -5.85 -3.67 11.03
CA ARG A 77 -5.03 -2.65 11.66
C ARG A 77 -5.78 -1.32 11.62
N LEU A 78 -6.72 -1.16 12.56
CA LEU A 78 -7.64 -0.02 12.54
C LEU A 78 -6.94 1.33 12.56
N ASP A 79 -5.79 1.41 13.19
CA ASP A 79 -4.99 2.65 13.25
C ASP A 79 -4.36 3.02 11.90
N GLU A 80 -4.17 2.03 11.01
CA GLU A 80 -3.56 2.25 9.71
C GLU A 80 -4.57 2.71 8.64
N ILE A 81 -5.86 2.58 8.91
CA ILE A 81 -6.90 2.82 7.90
C ILE A 81 -6.86 4.25 7.39
N GLY A 82 -6.76 5.21 8.28
CA GLY A 82 -6.72 6.63 7.88
C GLY A 82 -5.52 6.94 6.99
N VAL A 83 -4.38 6.33 7.28
CA VAL A 83 -3.17 6.49 6.47
C VAL A 83 -3.37 5.88 5.08
N ILE A 84 -3.88 4.65 5.02
CA ILE A 84 -4.14 3.96 3.76
C ILE A 84 -5.09 4.78 2.89
N GLN A 85 -6.18 5.25 3.47
CA GLN A 85 -7.18 6.04 2.74
C GLN A 85 -6.62 7.38 2.26
N THR A 86 -5.81 8.04 3.06
CA THR A 86 -5.17 9.30 2.67
C THR A 86 -4.23 9.10 1.49
N LEU A 87 -3.41 8.06 1.54
CA LEU A 87 -2.47 7.75 0.46
C LEU A 87 -3.22 7.40 -0.83
N ALA A 88 -4.24 6.57 -0.75
CA ALA A 88 -5.02 6.17 -1.91
C ALA A 88 -5.71 7.37 -2.57
N ARG A 89 -6.21 8.30 -1.75
CA ARG A 89 -6.93 9.47 -2.26
C ARG A 89 -6.02 10.45 -2.99
N ASN A 90 -4.75 10.54 -2.59
CA ASN A 90 -3.84 11.58 -3.09
C ASN A 90 -2.88 11.09 -4.18
N ALA A 91 -2.73 9.80 -4.37
CA ALA A 91 -1.81 9.25 -5.37
C ALA A 91 -2.46 9.22 -6.76
N ARG A 92 -1.63 9.34 -7.80
CA ARG A 92 -2.10 9.19 -9.18
C ARG A 92 -2.46 7.75 -9.48
N ARG A 93 -1.66 6.81 -8.98
CA ARG A 93 -1.91 5.38 -9.11
C ARG A 93 -1.72 4.70 -7.77
N VAL A 94 -2.57 3.73 -7.50
CA VAL A 94 -2.59 2.99 -6.24
C VAL A 94 -2.33 1.52 -6.53
N VAL A 95 -1.30 0.98 -5.89
CA VAL A 95 -0.94 -0.43 -5.98
C VAL A 95 -1.08 -1.04 -4.58
N ALA A 96 -1.95 -2.02 -4.47
CA ALA A 96 -2.06 -2.82 -3.24
C ALA A 96 -1.13 -4.02 -3.35
N VAL A 97 -0.52 -4.41 -2.24
CA VAL A 97 0.43 -5.53 -2.17
C VAL A 97 -0.04 -6.47 -1.08
N MET A 98 -0.16 -7.75 -1.40
CA MET A 98 -0.47 -8.80 -0.44
C MET A 98 -0.05 -10.17 -0.99
N ASP A 99 0.11 -11.16 -0.12
CA ASP A 99 0.34 -12.52 -0.60
C ASP A 99 -0.98 -13.20 -0.96
N SER A 100 -0.91 -14.25 -1.77
CA SER A 100 -2.10 -14.90 -2.32
C SER A 100 -3.00 -15.55 -1.26
N SER A 101 -2.49 -15.82 -0.07
CA SER A 101 -3.30 -16.39 1.02
C SER A 101 -4.38 -15.41 1.49
N LYS A 102 -4.26 -14.13 1.16
CA LYS A 102 -5.22 -13.09 1.55
C LYS A 102 -6.34 -12.89 0.54
N LEU A 103 -6.23 -13.54 -0.59
CA LEU A 103 -7.25 -13.47 -1.64
C LEU A 103 -8.50 -14.25 -1.20
N GLY A 104 -9.66 -13.65 -1.31
CA GLY A 104 -10.91 -14.24 -0.88
C GLY A 104 -11.19 -14.11 0.61
N GLN A 105 -10.29 -13.51 1.36
CA GLN A 105 -10.45 -13.29 2.80
C GLN A 105 -11.16 -11.98 3.09
N CYS A 106 -11.69 -11.85 4.29
CA CYS A 106 -12.28 -10.62 4.77
C CYS A 106 -11.73 -10.32 6.17
N SER A 107 -11.21 -9.13 6.34
CA SER A 107 -10.71 -8.68 7.63
C SER A 107 -11.75 -7.80 8.33
N LYS A 108 -11.36 -7.05 9.34
CA LYS A 108 -12.31 -6.41 10.26
C LYS A 108 -13.03 -5.20 9.67
N ARG A 109 -12.37 -4.46 8.78
CA ARG A 109 -12.96 -3.22 8.25
C ARG A 109 -12.57 -3.00 6.81
N VAL A 110 -13.53 -2.52 6.02
CA VAL A 110 -13.28 -2.08 4.64
C VAL A 110 -12.42 -0.83 4.68
N VAL A 111 -11.32 -0.84 3.94
CA VAL A 111 -10.42 0.31 3.84
C VAL A 111 -10.49 0.97 2.47
N LEU A 112 -10.60 0.18 1.40
CA LEU A 112 -10.70 0.67 0.03
C LEU A 112 -11.69 -0.18 -0.75
N LEU A 113 -12.38 0.48 -1.66
CA LEU A 113 -13.22 -0.20 -2.65
C LEU A 113 -12.35 -0.66 -3.83
N PRO A 114 -12.79 -1.66 -4.60
CA PRO A 114 -11.99 -2.14 -5.74
C PRO A 114 -11.58 -1.05 -6.71
N GLU A 115 -12.46 -0.10 -6.99
CA GLU A 115 -12.19 0.99 -7.93
C GLU A 115 -11.15 2.00 -7.44
N GLN A 116 -10.79 1.98 -6.17
CA GLN A 116 -9.77 2.86 -5.61
C GLN A 116 -8.36 2.32 -5.76
N VAL A 117 -8.22 1.09 -6.25
CA VAL A 117 -6.94 0.42 -6.44
C VAL A 117 -6.76 0.12 -7.92
N ASP A 118 -5.65 0.58 -8.49
CA ASP A 118 -5.36 0.37 -9.90
C ASP A 118 -4.78 -1.00 -10.19
N LEU A 119 -4.04 -1.55 -9.23
CA LEU A 119 -3.35 -2.81 -9.42
C LEU A 119 -3.17 -3.53 -8.10
N LEU A 120 -3.37 -4.84 -8.11
CA LEU A 120 -3.08 -5.70 -6.97
C LEU A 120 -1.89 -6.59 -7.32
N LEU A 121 -0.78 -6.39 -6.61
CA LEU A 121 0.42 -7.22 -6.77
C LEU A 121 0.36 -8.38 -5.77
N MET A 122 0.55 -9.58 -6.29
CA MET A 122 0.59 -10.81 -5.50
C MET A 122 1.74 -11.69 -5.95
N ASP A 123 2.02 -12.72 -5.15
CA ASP A 123 2.92 -13.78 -5.57
C ASP A 123 2.30 -14.56 -6.74
N ASP A 124 3.06 -15.48 -7.33
CA ASP A 124 2.64 -16.22 -8.52
C ASP A 124 1.79 -17.46 -8.24
N HIS A 125 1.27 -17.60 -7.02
CA HIS A 125 0.41 -18.73 -6.65
C HIS A 125 -1.07 -18.51 -7.01
N VAL A 126 -1.36 -17.53 -7.84
CA VAL A 126 -2.72 -17.24 -8.30
C VAL A 126 -2.90 -17.81 -9.70
N SER A 127 -3.89 -18.69 -9.88
CA SER A 127 -4.16 -19.28 -11.18
C SER A 127 -4.70 -18.27 -12.19
N PRO A 128 -4.53 -18.51 -13.51
CA PRO A 128 -5.11 -17.63 -14.52
C PRO A 128 -6.63 -17.50 -14.41
N GLU A 129 -7.32 -18.58 -14.02
CA GLU A 129 -8.78 -18.58 -13.87
C GLU A 129 -9.21 -17.64 -12.74
N VAL A 130 -8.51 -17.68 -11.62
CA VAL A 130 -8.80 -16.82 -10.47
C VAL A 130 -8.51 -15.37 -10.82
N ARG A 131 -7.40 -15.10 -11.52
CA ARG A 131 -7.08 -13.75 -11.99
C ARG A 131 -8.20 -13.18 -12.85
N GLU A 132 -8.73 -13.97 -13.76
CA GLU A 132 -9.81 -13.53 -14.64
C GLU A 132 -11.10 -13.27 -13.87
N GLN A 133 -11.41 -14.10 -12.88
CA GLN A 133 -12.57 -13.89 -12.02
C GLN A 133 -12.48 -12.55 -11.31
N TYR A 134 -11.34 -12.23 -10.75
CA TYR A 134 -11.12 -10.95 -10.06
C TYR A 134 -11.11 -9.78 -11.02
N ARG A 135 -10.51 -9.94 -12.20
CA ARG A 135 -10.53 -8.90 -13.22
C ARG A 135 -11.96 -8.54 -13.61
N SER A 136 -12.83 -9.53 -13.77
CA SER A 136 -14.22 -9.30 -14.13
C SER A 136 -14.99 -8.51 -13.06
N LYS A 137 -14.47 -8.46 -11.85
CA LYS A 137 -15.04 -7.70 -10.74
C LYS A 137 -14.30 -6.39 -10.48
N GLY A 138 -13.42 -5.98 -11.39
CA GLY A 138 -12.69 -4.72 -11.27
C GLY A 138 -11.40 -4.79 -10.47
N ILE A 139 -10.89 -5.98 -10.19
CA ILE A 139 -9.65 -6.17 -9.43
C ILE A 139 -8.60 -6.79 -10.36
N GLU A 140 -7.64 -5.96 -10.80
CA GLU A 140 -6.56 -6.40 -11.67
C GLU A 140 -5.41 -6.94 -10.84
N ILE A 141 -5.11 -8.23 -11.00
CA ILE A 141 -4.01 -8.91 -10.29
C ILE A 141 -2.82 -9.09 -11.22
N GLN A 142 -1.66 -8.72 -10.72
CA GLN A 142 -0.39 -9.02 -11.38
C GLN A 142 0.58 -9.71 -10.48
#